data_7a968198dc67f69467afec8de8ab4391
#
_entry.id   7a968198dc67f69467afec8de8ab4391
#
_cell.length_a   1.000
_cell.length_b   1.000
_cell.length_c   1.000
_cell.angle_alpha   90.00
_cell.angle_beta   90.00
_cell.angle_gamma   90.00
#
_symmetry.space_group_name_H-M   'P 1'
#
loop_
_entity.id
_entity.type
_entity.pdbx_description
1 polymer ?
#
loop_
_entity_poly.entity_id
_entity_poly.type
_entity_poly.pdbx_seq_one_letter_code
_entity_poly.pdbx_strand_id
1 'polypeptide(L)'
;YLSNLATEKYEAVRDKVVDFLGASFQEEIIFTSGSTEALNLVSYGWANQNLQFGDEIILSTLEHHANIVPWHFLRSRKGIKLIWIDPDENGQISLDMIEKRISSKTKMVCITHMSNVFGSILDVKKICKALKERGIVTVLDGSQAIVHLEINVEDIGCDFYTFTGHKLFGPTGTGVLYVNKKRINEMVPFNGGGEMIRSVTKDDVIYNKSPFLFEAGTPGIAEIIGLGAAIDFVQNLDRKSVLEYEKSISDYTRTELEKLDWLVRHCFHKDNLAIFSF
;
A
#
# COMPACT_ATOMS: atom_id res chain seq x y z
N TYR A 1 -16.36 -5.15 30.90
CA TYR A 1 -14.94 -5.41 31.22
C TYR A 1 -14.21 -6.05 30.01
N LEU A 2 -14.65 -7.22 29.51
CA LEU A 2 -13.98 -7.91 28.41
C LEU A 2 -14.00 -7.08 27.10
N SER A 3 -15.11 -6.38 26.81
CA SER A 3 -15.22 -5.50 25.66
C SER A 3 -14.19 -4.37 25.70
N ASN A 4 -14.07 -3.69 26.86
CA ASN A 4 -13.09 -2.60 27.02
C ASN A 4 -11.65 -3.10 26.85
N LEU A 5 -11.32 -4.27 27.41
CA LEU A 5 -9.99 -4.87 27.26
C LEU A 5 -9.70 -5.23 25.80
N ALA A 6 -10.70 -5.73 25.07
CA ALA A 6 -10.56 -6.03 23.64
C ALA A 6 -10.33 -4.75 22.81
N THR A 7 -11.09 -3.67 23.11
CA THR A 7 -10.92 -2.36 22.46
C THR A 7 -9.53 -1.77 22.75
N GLU A 8 -9.09 -1.81 24.01
CA GLU A 8 -7.74 -1.32 24.37
C GLU A 8 -6.64 -2.07 23.62
N LYS A 9 -6.73 -3.41 23.53
CA LYS A 9 -5.76 -4.21 22.78
C LYS A 9 -5.81 -3.95 21.27
N TYR A 10 -7.00 -3.75 20.70
CA TYR A 10 -7.20 -3.44 19.30
C TYR A 10 -6.57 -2.09 18.94
N GLU A 11 -6.89 -1.03 19.70
CA GLU A 11 -6.35 0.31 19.45
C GLU A 11 -4.84 0.40 19.72
N ALA A 12 -4.30 -0.36 20.69
CA ALA A 12 -2.86 -0.45 20.91
C ALA A 12 -2.10 -0.99 19.68
N VAL A 13 -2.75 -1.76 18.79
CA VAL A 13 -2.15 -2.19 17.52
C VAL A 13 -1.98 -1.01 16.57
N ARG A 14 -2.90 -0.04 16.60
CA ARG A 14 -2.80 1.16 15.78
C ARG A 14 -1.54 1.96 16.10
N ASP A 15 -1.22 2.11 17.38
CA ASP A 15 0.04 2.74 17.83
C ASP A 15 1.27 1.98 17.29
N LYS A 16 1.25 0.64 17.38
CA LYS A 16 2.33 -0.18 16.81
C LYS A 16 2.49 0.02 15.30
N VAL A 17 1.39 0.15 14.57
CA VAL A 17 1.44 0.42 13.12
C VAL A 17 1.96 1.82 12.84
N VAL A 18 1.58 2.83 13.64
CA VAL A 18 2.15 4.18 13.56
C VAL A 18 3.67 4.12 13.66
N ASP A 19 4.18 3.48 14.71
CA ASP A 19 5.63 3.35 14.94
C ASP A 19 6.30 2.52 13.84
N PHE A 20 5.68 1.42 13.42
CA PHE A 20 6.21 0.50 12.42
C PHE A 20 6.33 1.11 11.02
N LEU A 21 5.42 1.98 10.65
CA LEU A 21 5.42 2.71 9.38
C LEU A 21 6.14 4.06 9.47
N GLY A 22 6.52 4.54 10.65
CA GLY A 22 7.02 5.89 10.85
C GLY A 22 5.98 6.96 10.47
N ALA A 23 4.70 6.70 10.75
CA ALA A 23 3.62 7.68 10.62
C ALA A 23 3.61 8.64 11.81
N SER A 24 2.94 9.79 11.68
CA SER A 24 2.92 10.81 12.74
C SER A 24 1.69 10.71 13.65
N PHE A 25 0.57 10.18 13.16
CA PHE A 25 -0.71 10.23 13.85
C PHE A 25 -1.53 8.94 13.66
N GLN A 26 -2.29 8.57 14.70
CA GLN A 26 -3.22 7.43 14.64
C GLN A 26 -4.31 7.60 13.57
N GLU A 27 -4.78 8.83 13.35
CA GLU A 27 -5.80 9.13 12.34
C GLU A 27 -5.34 8.86 10.89
N GLU A 28 -4.05 8.65 10.66
CA GLU A 28 -3.47 8.28 9.36
C GLU A 28 -3.51 6.77 9.09
N ILE A 29 -3.82 5.96 10.12
CA ILE A 29 -3.82 4.51 10.04
C ILE A 29 -5.27 4.00 10.02
N ILE A 30 -5.66 3.36 8.93
CA ILE A 30 -6.98 2.76 8.74
C ILE A 30 -6.80 1.25 8.61
N PHE A 31 -7.48 0.49 9.45
CA PHE A 31 -7.52 -0.96 9.33
C PHE A 31 -8.50 -1.39 8.23
N THR A 32 -8.09 -2.37 7.45
CA THR A 32 -8.86 -2.95 6.35
C THR A 32 -8.74 -4.47 6.40
N SER A 33 -9.52 -5.18 5.60
CA SER A 33 -9.41 -6.64 5.45
C SER A 33 -8.21 -7.08 4.59
N GLY A 34 -7.46 -6.15 4.03
CA GLY A 34 -6.28 -6.36 3.20
C GLY A 34 -6.02 -5.19 2.26
N SER A 35 -4.87 -5.22 1.55
CA SER A 35 -4.52 -4.18 0.58
C SER A 35 -5.56 -4.00 -0.53
N THR A 36 -6.28 -5.04 -0.88
CA THR A 36 -7.37 -4.94 -1.88
C THR A 36 -8.45 -3.99 -1.40
N GLU A 37 -8.93 -4.10 -0.16
CA GLU A 37 -9.90 -3.16 0.40
C GLU A 37 -9.31 -1.77 0.54
N ALA A 38 -8.07 -1.65 1.01
CA ALA A 38 -7.36 -0.39 1.14
C ALA A 38 -7.29 0.38 -0.19
N LEU A 39 -6.89 -0.27 -1.29
CA LEU A 39 -6.82 0.33 -2.62
C LEU A 39 -8.21 0.68 -3.18
N ASN A 40 -9.23 -0.12 -2.89
CA ASN A 40 -10.61 0.23 -3.21
C ASN A 40 -11.07 1.45 -2.41
N LEU A 41 -10.72 1.56 -1.12
CA LEU A 41 -11.04 2.74 -0.32
C LEU A 41 -10.39 4.01 -0.90
N VAL A 42 -9.13 3.94 -1.36
CA VAL A 42 -8.51 5.07 -2.06
C VAL A 42 -9.24 5.39 -3.35
N SER A 43 -9.62 4.39 -4.14
CA SER A 43 -10.33 4.59 -5.41
C SER A 43 -11.71 5.22 -5.22
N TYR A 44 -12.49 4.74 -4.27
CA TYR A 44 -13.85 5.24 -4.00
C TYR A 44 -13.86 6.49 -3.12
N GLY A 45 -13.06 6.47 -2.06
CA GLY A 45 -13.06 7.51 -1.03
C GLY A 45 -12.31 8.76 -1.47
N TRP A 46 -11.17 8.62 -2.13
CA TRP A 46 -10.39 9.77 -2.58
C TRP A 46 -10.50 10.03 -4.09
N ALA A 47 -10.14 9.08 -4.93
CA ALA A 47 -10.02 9.32 -6.35
C ALA A 47 -11.36 9.65 -7.02
N ASN A 48 -12.43 8.98 -6.62
CA ASN A 48 -13.77 9.27 -7.14
C ASN A 48 -14.28 10.67 -6.76
N GLN A 49 -13.79 11.27 -5.70
CA GLN A 49 -14.18 12.64 -5.30
C GLN A 49 -13.32 13.70 -6.02
N ASN A 50 -12.04 13.44 -6.17
CA ASN A 50 -11.05 14.45 -6.54
C ASN A 50 -10.65 14.40 -8.02
N LEU A 51 -10.89 13.30 -8.74
CA LEU A 51 -10.59 13.19 -10.17
C LEU A 51 -11.81 13.50 -11.03
N GLN A 52 -11.56 14.01 -12.23
CA GLN A 52 -12.58 14.41 -13.20
C GLN A 52 -12.40 13.69 -14.53
N PHE A 53 -13.38 13.82 -15.41
CA PHE A 53 -13.31 13.29 -16.77
C PHE A 53 -12.04 13.76 -17.50
N GLY A 54 -11.31 12.82 -18.06
CA GLY A 54 -10.08 13.08 -18.81
C GLY A 54 -8.82 13.23 -17.95
N ASP A 55 -8.91 13.23 -16.62
CA ASP A 55 -7.73 13.14 -15.75
C ASP A 55 -7.03 11.79 -15.92
N GLU A 56 -5.74 11.76 -15.64
CA GLU A 56 -4.89 10.60 -15.89
C GLU A 56 -4.35 10.02 -14.59
N ILE A 57 -4.39 8.68 -14.51
CA ILE A 57 -3.68 7.88 -13.50
C ILE A 57 -2.58 7.11 -14.20
N ILE A 58 -1.35 7.24 -13.74
CA ILE A 58 -0.23 6.42 -14.20
C ILE A 58 -0.18 5.13 -13.37
N LEU A 59 -0.07 3.99 -14.06
CA LEU A 59 0.07 2.64 -13.51
C LEU A 59 1.25 1.94 -14.16
N SER A 60 1.82 0.95 -13.48
CA SER A 60 2.78 0.06 -14.11
C SER A 60 2.16 -1.31 -14.46
N THR A 61 2.78 -2.00 -15.40
CA THR A 61 2.42 -3.41 -15.70
C THR A 61 2.97 -4.38 -14.65
N LEU A 62 3.73 -3.90 -13.66
CA LEU A 62 4.19 -4.68 -12.50
C LEU A 62 3.15 -4.80 -11.40
N GLU A 63 2.04 -4.08 -11.51
CA GLU A 63 1.07 -3.98 -10.41
C GLU A 63 0.34 -5.31 -10.17
N HIS A 64 0.12 -5.62 -8.91
CA HIS A 64 -0.85 -6.64 -8.53
C HIS A 64 -2.26 -6.21 -8.96
N HIS A 65 -3.13 -7.14 -9.32
CA HIS A 65 -4.51 -6.87 -9.75
C HIS A 65 -5.29 -5.97 -8.79
N ALA A 66 -5.00 -6.03 -7.49
CA ALA A 66 -5.59 -5.14 -6.48
C ALA A 66 -5.29 -3.66 -6.74
N ASN A 67 -4.12 -3.35 -7.33
CA ASN A 67 -3.73 -1.99 -7.73
C ASN A 67 -3.98 -1.69 -9.23
N ILE A 68 -4.81 -2.49 -9.88
CA ILE A 68 -5.24 -2.30 -11.28
C ILE A 68 -6.75 -2.16 -11.37
N VAL A 69 -7.48 -3.16 -10.88
CA VAL A 69 -8.91 -3.31 -11.10
C VAL A 69 -9.75 -2.14 -10.57
N PRO A 70 -9.49 -1.57 -9.37
CA PRO A 70 -10.24 -0.42 -8.87
C PRO A 70 -10.16 0.81 -9.79
N TRP A 71 -9.02 1.00 -10.46
CA TRP A 71 -8.83 2.11 -11.40
C TRP A 71 -9.58 1.89 -12.72
N HIS A 72 -9.73 0.64 -13.17
CA HIS A 72 -10.62 0.32 -14.29
C HIS A 72 -12.09 0.62 -13.96
N PHE A 73 -12.54 0.31 -12.75
CA PHE A 73 -13.88 0.69 -12.30
C PHE A 73 -14.05 2.22 -12.30
N LEU A 74 -13.05 2.94 -11.79
CA LEU A 74 -13.08 4.41 -11.79
C LEU A 74 -13.07 4.97 -13.23
N ARG A 75 -12.24 4.38 -14.12
CA ARG A 75 -12.23 4.73 -15.56
C ARG A 75 -13.62 4.60 -16.18
N SER A 76 -14.29 3.48 -15.93
CA SER A 76 -15.62 3.21 -16.48
C SER A 76 -16.68 4.19 -15.95
N ARG A 77 -16.56 4.63 -14.68
CA ARG A 77 -17.54 5.53 -14.05
C ARG A 77 -17.29 6.99 -14.35
N LYS A 78 -16.04 7.43 -14.41
CA LYS A 78 -15.67 8.86 -14.48
C LYS A 78 -14.99 9.24 -15.80
N GLY A 79 -14.64 8.29 -16.66
CA GLY A 79 -13.95 8.58 -17.92
C GLY A 79 -12.54 9.10 -17.74
N ILE A 80 -11.85 8.76 -16.62
CA ILE A 80 -10.43 8.99 -16.46
C ILE A 80 -9.63 8.13 -17.45
N LYS A 81 -8.35 8.44 -17.64
CA LYS A 81 -7.45 7.66 -18.48
C LYS A 81 -6.44 6.91 -17.60
N LEU A 82 -6.13 5.67 -17.98
CA LEU A 82 -5.05 4.89 -17.40
C LEU A 82 -3.86 4.95 -18.35
N ILE A 83 -2.74 5.45 -17.87
CA ILE A 83 -1.48 5.59 -18.59
C ILE A 83 -0.53 4.51 -18.06
N TRP A 84 -0.07 3.64 -18.94
CA TRP A 84 0.72 2.48 -18.55
C TRP A 84 2.21 2.72 -18.76
N ILE A 85 3.00 2.16 -17.81
CA ILE A 85 4.46 2.08 -17.90
C ILE A 85 4.86 0.62 -17.81
N ASP A 86 5.61 0.17 -18.82
CA ASP A 86 6.26 -1.13 -18.77
C ASP A 86 7.62 -0.99 -18.07
N PRO A 87 8.05 -1.98 -17.27
CA PRO A 87 9.38 -1.99 -16.68
C PRO A 87 10.46 -2.12 -17.77
N ASP A 88 11.68 -1.77 -17.39
CA ASP A 88 12.84 -2.04 -18.23
C ASP A 88 13.21 -3.55 -18.22
N GLU A 89 14.29 -3.90 -18.93
CA GLU A 89 14.79 -5.29 -19.03
C GLU A 89 15.18 -5.92 -17.68
N ASN A 90 15.41 -5.10 -16.67
CA ASN A 90 15.75 -5.51 -15.29
C ASN A 90 14.50 -5.58 -14.38
N GLY A 91 13.32 -5.31 -14.90
CA GLY A 91 12.09 -5.25 -14.13
C GLY A 91 11.95 -3.98 -13.28
N GLN A 92 12.69 -2.91 -13.60
CA GLN A 92 12.68 -1.65 -12.84
C GLN A 92 11.81 -0.59 -13.51
N ILE A 93 11.24 0.28 -12.68
CA ILE A 93 10.57 1.50 -13.11
C ILE A 93 11.30 2.69 -12.49
N SER A 94 11.92 3.49 -13.34
CA SER A 94 12.65 4.68 -12.90
C SER A 94 11.77 5.94 -12.89
N LEU A 95 12.20 6.95 -12.14
CA LEU A 95 11.55 8.27 -12.17
C LEU A 95 11.48 8.86 -13.58
N ASP A 96 12.55 8.73 -14.38
CA ASP A 96 12.59 9.23 -15.76
C ASP A 96 11.51 8.58 -16.64
N MET A 97 11.25 7.28 -16.46
CA MET A 97 10.17 6.58 -17.18
C MET A 97 8.79 7.12 -16.80
N ILE A 98 8.58 7.44 -15.51
CA ILE A 98 7.34 8.06 -15.05
C ILE A 98 7.21 9.48 -15.60
N GLU A 99 8.26 10.29 -15.52
CA GLU A 99 8.27 11.69 -15.97
C GLU A 99 7.95 11.84 -17.46
N LYS A 100 8.42 10.91 -18.31
CA LYS A 100 8.09 10.85 -19.74
C LYS A 100 6.61 10.59 -20.03
N ARG A 101 5.85 10.09 -19.05
CA ARG A 101 4.41 9.82 -19.17
C ARG A 101 3.53 10.89 -18.53
N ILE A 102 4.13 11.82 -17.77
CA ILE A 102 3.39 12.90 -17.12
C ILE A 102 2.91 13.93 -18.17
N SER A 103 1.63 14.27 -18.09
CA SER A 103 1.01 15.37 -18.81
C SER A 103 0.38 16.37 -17.82
N SER A 104 -0.21 17.46 -18.34
CA SER A 104 -0.99 18.41 -17.54
C SER A 104 -2.26 17.80 -16.94
N LYS A 105 -2.66 16.61 -17.42
CA LYS A 105 -3.83 15.84 -16.93
C LYS A 105 -3.49 14.79 -15.91
N THR A 106 -2.21 14.49 -15.69
CA THR A 106 -1.78 13.51 -14.71
C THR A 106 -2.04 14.02 -13.30
N LYS A 107 -2.84 13.26 -12.53
CA LYS A 107 -3.24 13.62 -11.17
C LYS A 107 -2.75 12.62 -10.12
N MET A 108 -2.47 11.40 -10.54
CA MET A 108 -2.13 10.32 -9.62
C MET A 108 -1.14 9.35 -10.27
N VAL A 109 -0.25 8.80 -9.46
CA VAL A 109 0.62 7.67 -9.80
C VAL A 109 0.39 6.57 -8.77
N CYS A 110 0.01 5.38 -9.24
CA CYS A 110 -0.24 4.21 -8.41
C CYS A 110 0.76 3.13 -8.80
N ILE A 111 1.72 2.82 -7.91
CA ILE A 111 2.80 1.88 -8.19
C ILE A 111 3.10 0.98 -7.00
N THR A 112 3.60 -0.22 -7.29
CA THR A 112 4.13 -1.11 -6.26
C THR A 112 5.45 -0.58 -5.72
N HIS A 113 5.72 -0.78 -4.43
CA HIS A 113 7.03 -0.48 -3.85
C HIS A 113 8.03 -1.61 -4.14
N MET A 114 7.57 -2.86 -4.10
CA MET A 114 8.35 -4.05 -4.48
C MET A 114 7.45 -4.96 -5.31
N SER A 115 7.94 -5.38 -6.47
CA SER A 115 7.21 -6.26 -7.38
C SER A 115 7.03 -7.66 -6.78
N ASN A 116 5.81 -8.16 -6.82
CA ASN A 116 5.49 -9.56 -6.46
C ASN A 116 5.81 -10.56 -7.58
N VAL A 117 6.29 -10.08 -8.73
CA VAL A 117 6.65 -10.91 -9.90
C VAL A 117 8.16 -11.02 -10.04
N PHE A 118 8.89 -9.91 -9.94
CA PHE A 118 10.33 -9.87 -10.20
C PHE A 118 11.17 -9.58 -8.94
N GLY A 119 10.54 -9.24 -7.81
CA GLY A 119 11.28 -8.82 -6.61
C GLY A 119 12.03 -7.50 -6.78
N SER A 120 11.76 -6.76 -7.84
CA SER A 120 12.35 -5.44 -8.07
C SER A 120 11.83 -4.42 -7.07
N ILE A 121 12.73 -3.62 -6.50
CA ILE A 121 12.42 -2.58 -5.50
C ILE A 121 12.56 -1.22 -6.19
N LEU A 122 11.52 -0.42 -6.13
CA LEU A 122 11.49 0.90 -6.73
C LEU A 122 12.00 1.97 -5.76
N ASP A 123 12.71 2.98 -6.25
CA ASP A 123 13.11 4.16 -5.46
C ASP A 123 11.91 5.09 -5.24
N VAL A 124 10.95 4.61 -4.43
CA VAL A 124 9.69 5.32 -4.17
C VAL A 124 9.91 6.66 -3.48
N LYS A 125 10.98 6.81 -2.68
CA LYS A 125 11.31 8.08 -2.04
C LYS A 125 11.64 9.17 -3.06
N LYS A 126 12.50 8.86 -4.03
CA LYS A 126 12.84 9.77 -5.13
C LYS A 126 11.61 10.08 -5.99
N ILE A 127 10.82 9.06 -6.30
CA ILE A 127 9.60 9.19 -7.10
C ILE A 127 8.58 10.08 -6.38
N CYS A 128 8.23 9.78 -5.13
CA CYS A 128 7.25 10.55 -4.37
C CYS A 128 7.67 12.03 -4.20
N LYS A 129 8.95 12.28 -3.93
CA LYS A 129 9.46 13.65 -3.83
C LYS A 129 9.23 14.45 -5.12
N ALA A 130 9.60 13.89 -6.27
CA ALA A 130 9.45 14.55 -7.56
C ALA A 130 7.97 14.77 -7.95
N LEU A 131 7.11 13.81 -7.64
CA LEU A 131 5.67 13.89 -7.93
C LEU A 131 4.97 14.92 -7.02
N LYS A 132 5.37 15.00 -5.76
CA LYS A 132 4.85 15.99 -4.80
C LYS A 132 5.14 17.42 -5.23
N GLU A 133 6.31 17.70 -5.79
CA GLU A 133 6.67 19.03 -6.33
C GLU A 133 5.77 19.45 -7.50
N ARG A 134 5.18 18.46 -8.19
CA ARG A 134 4.23 18.66 -9.30
C ARG A 134 2.75 18.60 -8.88
N GLY A 135 2.48 18.40 -7.58
CA GLY A 135 1.11 18.24 -7.06
C GLY A 135 0.42 16.95 -7.50
N ILE A 136 1.17 15.92 -7.88
CA ILE A 136 0.66 14.62 -8.30
C ILE A 136 0.60 13.70 -7.07
N VAL A 137 -0.56 13.09 -6.85
CA VAL A 137 -0.83 12.20 -5.72
C VAL A 137 -0.20 10.84 -5.93
N THR A 138 0.35 10.26 -4.85
CA THR A 138 1.03 8.97 -4.89
C THR A 138 0.30 7.91 -4.07
N VAL A 139 0.09 6.74 -4.68
CA VAL A 139 -0.44 5.54 -4.04
C VAL A 139 0.58 4.42 -4.18
N LEU A 140 1.05 3.91 -3.06
CA LEU A 140 2.05 2.85 -3.02
C LEU A 140 1.45 1.54 -2.49
N ASP A 141 1.54 0.48 -3.29
CA ASP A 141 1.31 -0.89 -2.81
C ASP A 141 2.60 -1.43 -2.19
N GLY A 142 2.67 -1.44 -0.87
CA GLY A 142 3.79 -1.94 -0.08
C GLY A 142 3.63 -3.39 0.36
N SER A 143 2.65 -4.13 -0.16
CA SER A 143 2.32 -5.48 0.32
C SER A 143 3.49 -6.46 0.26
N GLN A 144 4.40 -6.29 -0.68
CA GLN A 144 5.61 -7.11 -0.77
C GLN A 144 6.77 -6.46 0.00
N ALA A 145 6.89 -5.14 -0.07
CA ALA A 145 7.99 -4.41 0.55
C ALA A 145 7.97 -4.49 2.09
N ILE A 146 6.80 -4.54 2.72
CA ILE A 146 6.63 -4.41 4.17
C ILE A 146 7.39 -5.47 4.99
N VAL A 147 7.54 -6.68 4.45
CA VAL A 147 8.26 -7.76 5.13
C VAL A 147 9.78 -7.68 4.91
N HIS A 148 10.21 -7.20 3.74
CA HIS A 148 11.61 -7.18 3.34
C HIS A 148 12.33 -5.89 3.70
N LEU A 149 11.64 -4.75 3.71
CA LEU A 149 12.22 -3.41 3.85
C LEU A 149 11.76 -2.73 5.15
N GLU A 150 12.60 -1.85 5.67
CA GLU A 150 12.18 -0.88 6.66
C GLU A 150 11.41 0.25 5.95
N ILE A 151 10.19 0.49 6.41
CA ILE A 151 9.31 1.48 5.81
C ILE A 151 9.20 2.69 6.73
N ASN A 152 9.39 3.88 6.18
CA ASN A 152 9.08 5.15 6.83
C ASN A 152 8.29 6.00 5.86
N VAL A 153 6.98 6.08 6.06
CA VAL A 153 6.06 6.78 5.13
C VAL A 153 6.26 8.29 5.11
N GLU A 154 6.70 8.88 6.23
CA GLU A 154 7.05 10.30 6.31
C GLU A 154 8.30 10.61 5.47
N ASP A 155 9.33 9.76 5.56
CA ASP A 155 10.56 9.90 4.79
C ASP A 155 10.35 9.62 3.29
N ILE A 156 9.49 8.65 2.95
CA ILE A 156 9.04 8.38 1.57
C ILE A 156 8.24 9.57 1.04
N GLY A 157 7.39 10.17 1.87
CA GLY A 157 6.57 11.31 1.53
C GLY A 157 5.38 11.01 0.61
N CYS A 158 4.89 9.77 0.62
CA CYS A 158 3.72 9.34 -0.14
C CYS A 158 2.41 9.88 0.44
N ASP A 159 1.36 9.88 -0.39
CA ASP A 159 0.02 10.26 0.06
C ASP A 159 -0.75 9.07 0.64
N PHE A 160 -0.57 7.89 0.03
CA PHE A 160 -1.19 6.63 0.45
C PHE A 160 -0.17 5.50 0.41
N TYR A 161 -0.18 4.66 1.44
CA TYR A 161 0.62 3.43 1.50
C TYR A 161 -0.24 2.29 2.04
N THR A 162 -0.19 1.12 1.41
CA THR A 162 -0.96 -0.02 1.88
C THR A 162 -0.13 -1.28 1.99
N PHE A 163 -0.49 -2.14 2.95
CA PHE A 163 0.02 -3.50 3.04
C PHE A 163 -1.02 -4.47 3.59
N THR A 164 -0.73 -5.76 3.47
CA THR A 164 -1.59 -6.85 3.97
C THR A 164 -0.87 -7.64 5.07
N GLY A 165 -1.59 -7.99 6.13
CA GLY A 165 -1.00 -8.61 7.32
C GLY A 165 -0.47 -10.02 7.07
N HIS A 166 -1.13 -10.81 6.20
CA HIS A 166 -0.70 -12.20 5.95
C HIS A 166 0.67 -12.32 5.27
N LYS A 167 1.17 -11.25 4.63
CA LYS A 167 2.55 -11.21 4.12
C LYS A 167 3.57 -10.79 5.18
N LEU A 168 3.10 -10.17 6.27
CA LEU A 168 3.92 -9.75 7.41
C LEU A 168 3.83 -10.75 8.58
N PHE A 169 3.73 -12.05 8.31
CA PHE A 169 3.55 -13.13 9.29
C PHE A 169 2.27 -13.03 10.14
N GLY A 170 1.37 -12.11 9.80
CA GLY A 170 0.11 -11.89 10.50
C GLY A 170 -1.05 -12.72 9.95
N PRO A 171 -2.23 -12.58 10.53
CA PRO A 171 -3.43 -13.26 10.07
C PRO A 171 -3.89 -12.82 8.68
N THR A 172 -4.60 -13.70 7.99
CA THR A 172 -5.43 -13.33 6.82
C THR A 172 -6.58 -12.42 7.26
N GLY A 173 -7.18 -11.68 6.33
CA GLY A 173 -8.28 -10.78 6.65
C GLY A 173 -7.85 -9.51 7.39
N THR A 174 -6.57 -9.17 7.34
CA THR A 174 -6.03 -7.92 7.89
C THR A 174 -5.21 -7.16 6.85
N GLY A 175 -5.33 -5.86 6.86
CA GLY A 175 -4.53 -4.93 6.08
C GLY A 175 -4.53 -3.56 6.70
N VAL A 176 -3.67 -2.71 6.21
CA VAL A 176 -3.52 -1.33 6.65
C VAL A 176 -3.49 -0.41 5.45
N LEU A 177 -4.19 0.70 5.56
CA LEU A 177 -4.03 1.86 4.71
C LEU A 177 -3.47 3.01 5.55
N TYR A 178 -2.27 3.47 5.21
CA TYR A 178 -1.78 4.77 5.63
C TYR A 178 -2.33 5.85 4.70
N VAL A 179 -2.84 6.91 5.27
CA VAL A 179 -3.33 8.10 4.56
C VAL A 179 -2.62 9.33 5.12
N ASN A 180 -1.84 10.01 4.30
CA ASN A 180 -1.23 11.28 4.72
C ASN A 180 -2.32 12.24 5.24
N LYS A 181 -2.09 12.84 6.40
CA LYS A 181 -3.06 13.71 7.11
C LYS A 181 -3.71 14.77 6.21
N LYS A 182 -2.98 15.28 5.22
CA LYS A 182 -3.50 16.27 4.27
C LYS A 182 -4.61 15.72 3.38
N ARG A 183 -4.62 14.39 3.14
CA ARG A 183 -5.60 13.73 2.28
C ARG A 183 -6.84 13.24 3.01
N ILE A 184 -6.76 13.07 4.33
CA ILE A 184 -7.88 12.53 5.13
C ILE A 184 -9.17 13.33 4.91
N ASN A 185 -9.09 14.66 4.93
CA ASN A 185 -10.25 15.54 4.76
C ASN A 185 -10.75 15.62 3.29
N GLU A 186 -10.00 15.08 2.34
CA GLU A 186 -10.39 14.98 0.93
C GLU A 186 -11.11 13.65 0.63
N MET A 187 -11.21 12.76 1.63
CA MET A 187 -11.83 11.44 1.49
C MET A 187 -13.25 11.39 2.00
N VAL A 188 -14.03 10.50 1.40
CA VAL A 188 -15.34 10.09 1.90
C VAL A 188 -15.34 8.59 2.16
N PRO A 189 -16.13 8.08 3.13
CA PRO A 189 -16.25 6.64 3.34
C PRO A 189 -16.95 5.98 2.15
N PHE A 190 -16.61 4.70 1.89
CA PHE A 190 -17.29 3.92 0.86
C PHE A 190 -18.21 2.83 1.45
N ASN A 191 -17.95 2.42 2.70
CA ASN A 191 -18.81 1.54 3.47
C ASN A 191 -19.58 2.35 4.51
N GLY A 192 -20.84 1.99 4.77
CA GLY A 192 -21.67 2.61 5.81
C GLY A 192 -22.15 1.56 6.81
N GLY A 193 -22.12 1.91 8.11
CA GLY A 193 -22.53 0.99 9.17
C GLY A 193 -22.37 1.57 10.58
N GLY A 194 -22.36 0.71 11.57
CA GLY A 194 -22.02 1.08 12.94
C GLY A 194 -20.55 1.49 13.06
N GLU A 195 -20.13 1.95 14.22
CA GLU A 195 -18.77 2.41 14.61
C GLU A 195 -18.32 3.70 13.91
N MET A 196 -18.64 3.89 12.61
CA MET A 196 -18.24 5.06 11.82
C MET A 196 -19.08 6.32 12.07
N ILE A 197 -20.09 6.24 12.92
CA ILE A 197 -21.06 7.31 13.18
C ILE A 197 -20.99 7.79 14.63
N ARG A 198 -21.29 9.08 14.84
CA ARG A 198 -21.50 9.68 16.17
C ARG A 198 -22.97 9.68 16.55
N SER A 199 -23.84 9.97 15.60
CA SER A 199 -25.30 9.91 15.78
C SER A 199 -26.00 9.69 14.45
N VAL A 200 -27.18 9.06 14.52
CA VAL A 200 -28.09 8.86 13.39
C VAL A 200 -29.48 9.31 13.81
N THR A 201 -30.12 10.09 12.97
CA THR A 201 -31.52 10.45 13.07
C THR A 201 -32.27 9.93 11.86
N LYS A 202 -33.59 10.23 11.74
CA LYS A 202 -34.35 9.88 10.54
C LYS A 202 -33.91 10.67 9.31
N ASP A 203 -33.35 11.86 9.51
CA ASP A 203 -33.10 12.84 8.45
C ASP A 203 -31.62 13.13 8.26
N ASP A 204 -30.73 12.71 9.21
CA ASP A 204 -29.33 13.09 9.17
C ASP A 204 -28.41 12.05 9.86
N VAL A 205 -27.15 12.05 9.44
CA VAL A 205 -26.07 11.22 9.99
C VAL A 205 -24.86 12.10 10.32
N ILE A 206 -24.43 12.06 11.57
CA ILE A 206 -23.17 12.70 11.99
C ILE A 206 -22.10 11.62 12.08
N TYR A 207 -21.07 11.74 11.27
CA TYR A 207 -19.97 10.77 11.18
C TYR A 207 -18.90 11.00 12.23
N ASN A 208 -18.17 9.95 12.54
CA ASN A 208 -16.91 10.01 13.29
C ASN A 208 -15.80 10.63 12.41
N LYS A 209 -14.66 10.90 13.05
CA LYS A 209 -13.44 11.28 12.35
C LYS A 209 -12.63 10.05 11.95
N SER A 210 -11.62 10.23 11.07
CA SER A 210 -10.60 9.21 10.83
C SER A 210 -9.96 8.77 12.16
N PRO A 211 -9.62 7.48 12.33
CA PRO A 211 -9.76 6.39 11.36
C PRO A 211 -11.18 5.79 11.32
N PHE A 212 -11.99 5.97 12.36
CA PHE A 212 -13.30 5.33 12.53
C PHE A 212 -14.28 5.65 11.39
N LEU A 213 -14.16 6.83 10.78
CA LEU A 213 -14.95 7.20 9.59
C LEU A 213 -14.87 6.16 8.47
N PHE A 214 -13.74 5.46 8.36
CA PHE A 214 -13.45 4.52 7.28
C PHE A 214 -13.52 3.05 7.70
N GLU A 215 -13.81 2.79 8.99
CA GLU A 215 -13.87 1.46 9.59
C GLU A 215 -15.30 1.13 10.01
N ALA A 216 -16.18 0.89 9.02
CA ALA A 216 -17.58 0.62 9.26
C ALA A 216 -17.81 -0.83 9.70
N GLY A 217 -18.62 -1.04 10.73
CA GLY A 217 -19.04 -2.34 11.25
C GLY A 217 -18.07 -2.91 12.28
N THR A 218 -18.42 -4.07 12.84
CA THR A 218 -17.58 -4.74 13.82
C THR A 218 -16.28 -5.21 13.16
N PRO A 219 -15.11 -4.76 13.64
CA PRO A 219 -13.83 -5.12 13.03
C PRO A 219 -13.41 -6.55 13.38
N GLY A 220 -12.45 -7.09 12.63
CA GLY A 220 -11.75 -8.33 12.95
C GLY A 220 -10.83 -8.16 14.17
N ILE A 221 -11.40 -8.15 15.37
CA ILE A 221 -10.69 -7.80 16.60
C ILE A 221 -9.51 -8.75 16.86
N ALA A 222 -9.73 -10.06 16.75
CA ALA A 222 -8.72 -11.07 16.99
C ALA A 222 -7.60 -10.99 15.92
N GLU A 223 -7.99 -10.76 14.69
CA GLU A 223 -7.09 -10.68 13.55
C GLU A 223 -6.18 -9.44 13.66
N ILE A 224 -6.72 -8.28 14.03
CA ILE A 224 -5.91 -7.07 14.24
C ILE A 224 -4.98 -7.22 15.44
N ILE A 225 -5.42 -7.81 16.55
CA ILE A 225 -4.54 -8.12 17.69
C ILE A 225 -3.42 -9.07 17.24
N GLY A 226 -3.74 -10.07 16.41
CA GLY A 226 -2.76 -10.97 15.79
C GLY A 226 -1.77 -10.25 14.87
N LEU A 227 -2.22 -9.24 14.11
CA LEU A 227 -1.32 -8.36 13.34
C LEU A 227 -0.35 -7.61 14.25
N GLY A 228 -0.82 -7.12 15.41
CA GLY A 228 0.04 -6.49 16.41
C GLY A 228 1.13 -7.42 16.93
N ALA A 229 0.81 -8.69 17.15
CA ALA A 229 1.81 -9.70 17.56
C ALA A 229 2.83 -9.99 16.43
N ALA A 230 2.38 -9.98 15.17
CA ALA A 230 3.27 -10.15 14.02
C ALA A 230 4.24 -8.96 13.87
N ILE A 231 3.76 -7.74 14.09
CA ILE A 231 4.61 -6.53 14.10
C ILE A 231 5.66 -6.63 15.22
N ASP A 232 5.27 -7.01 16.46
CA ASP A 232 6.20 -7.21 17.54
C ASP A 232 7.27 -8.25 17.17
N PHE A 233 6.86 -9.36 16.54
CA PHE A 233 7.80 -10.39 16.09
C PHE A 233 8.82 -9.82 15.10
N VAL A 234 8.38 -9.09 14.08
CA VAL A 234 9.25 -8.52 13.05
C VAL A 234 10.18 -7.44 13.61
N GLN A 235 9.69 -6.59 14.52
CA GLN A 235 10.50 -5.56 15.18
C GLN A 235 11.58 -6.14 16.11
N ASN A 236 11.37 -7.34 16.66
CA ASN A 236 12.36 -8.04 17.48
C ASN A 236 13.41 -8.81 16.65
N LEU A 237 13.25 -8.90 15.33
CA LEU A 237 14.28 -9.48 14.46
C LEU A 237 15.41 -8.45 14.23
N ASP A 238 16.63 -8.95 14.15
CA ASP A 238 17.73 -8.17 13.59
C ASP A 238 17.53 -8.02 12.06
N ARG A 239 16.82 -6.96 11.68
CA ARG A 239 16.44 -6.68 10.27
C ARG A 239 17.65 -6.66 9.35
N LYS A 240 18.78 -6.17 9.82
CA LYS A 240 20.03 -6.15 9.04
C LYS A 240 20.52 -7.54 8.72
N SER A 241 20.63 -8.40 9.74
CA SER A 241 21.04 -9.80 9.55
C SER A 241 20.05 -10.58 8.70
N VAL A 242 18.73 -10.33 8.83
CA VAL A 242 17.70 -10.95 7.98
C VAL A 242 17.91 -10.55 6.52
N LEU A 243 18.09 -9.25 6.23
CA LEU A 243 18.30 -8.76 4.87
C LEU A 243 19.59 -9.31 4.25
N GLU A 244 20.69 -9.37 5.01
CA GLU A 244 21.96 -9.96 4.58
C GLU A 244 21.79 -11.45 4.23
N TYR A 245 21.04 -12.18 5.05
CA TYR A 245 20.73 -13.59 4.81
C TYR A 245 19.83 -13.79 3.58
N GLU A 246 18.75 -13.02 3.44
CA GLU A 246 17.89 -13.06 2.24
C GLU A 246 18.69 -12.76 0.96
N LYS A 247 19.57 -11.77 1.01
CA LYS A 247 20.44 -11.43 -0.11
C LYS A 247 21.38 -12.59 -0.46
N SER A 248 21.99 -13.23 0.54
CA SER A 248 22.87 -14.38 0.32
C SER A 248 22.17 -15.56 -0.35
N ILE A 249 20.93 -15.88 0.10
CA ILE A 249 20.10 -16.92 -0.51
C ILE A 249 19.68 -16.52 -1.93
N SER A 250 19.32 -15.26 -2.15
CA SER A 250 18.94 -14.75 -3.47
C SER A 250 20.11 -14.86 -4.46
N ASP A 251 21.31 -14.49 -4.04
CA ASP A 251 22.51 -14.58 -4.87
C ASP A 251 22.88 -16.04 -5.17
N TYR A 252 22.78 -16.92 -4.17
CA TYR A 252 22.97 -18.36 -4.36
C TYR A 252 21.95 -18.93 -5.36
N THR A 253 20.66 -18.63 -5.14
CA THR A 253 19.58 -19.12 -6.00
C THR A 253 19.75 -18.64 -7.44
N ARG A 254 20.08 -17.36 -7.62
CA ARG A 254 20.36 -16.79 -8.96
C ARG A 254 21.48 -17.55 -9.65
N THR A 255 22.60 -17.74 -8.94
CA THR A 255 23.76 -18.45 -9.47
C THR A 255 23.44 -19.88 -9.88
N GLU A 256 22.63 -20.60 -9.10
CA GLU A 256 22.24 -21.98 -9.43
C GLU A 256 21.25 -22.02 -10.60
N LEU A 257 20.28 -21.12 -10.66
CA LEU A 257 19.33 -21.05 -11.78
C LEU A 257 20.00 -20.60 -13.10
N GLU A 258 21.06 -19.80 -13.03
CA GLU A 258 21.84 -19.38 -14.21
C GLU A 258 22.59 -20.53 -14.89
N LYS A 259 22.86 -21.63 -14.19
CA LYS A 259 23.45 -22.83 -14.76
C LYS A 259 22.52 -23.67 -15.61
N LEU A 260 21.21 -23.37 -15.57
CA LEU A 260 20.18 -24.12 -16.26
C LEU A 260 19.92 -23.50 -17.65
N ASP A 261 20.59 -23.98 -18.67
CA ASP A 261 20.52 -23.41 -20.04
C ASP A 261 19.11 -23.48 -20.67
N TRP A 262 18.29 -24.42 -20.21
CA TRP A 262 16.91 -24.59 -20.69
C TRP A 262 15.90 -23.64 -20.01
N LEU A 263 16.31 -22.93 -18.95
CA LEU A 263 15.43 -22.07 -18.17
C LEU A 263 15.32 -20.68 -18.82
N VAL A 264 14.12 -20.29 -19.19
CA VAL A 264 13.83 -18.92 -19.63
C VAL A 264 13.69 -18.03 -18.38
N ARG A 265 14.62 -17.12 -18.21
CA ARG A 265 14.70 -16.24 -17.03
C ARG A 265 14.14 -14.87 -17.35
N HIS A 266 13.31 -14.35 -16.45
CA HIS A 266 12.72 -13.03 -16.59
C HIS A 266 13.22 -12.09 -15.50
N CYS A 267 13.89 -11.00 -15.89
CA CYS A 267 14.35 -9.93 -14.99
C CYS A 267 15.23 -10.41 -13.81
N PHE A 268 16.19 -11.32 -14.07
CA PHE A 268 17.14 -11.82 -13.07
C PHE A 268 18.22 -10.77 -12.73
N HIS A 269 17.79 -9.61 -12.23
CA HIS A 269 18.71 -8.55 -11.85
C HIS A 269 19.24 -8.77 -10.41
N LYS A 270 20.51 -8.39 -10.18
CA LYS A 270 21.20 -8.59 -8.89
C LYS A 270 20.54 -7.83 -7.72
N ASP A 271 19.85 -6.73 -8.02
CA ASP A 271 19.17 -5.90 -7.02
C ASP A 271 17.71 -6.34 -6.76
N ASN A 272 17.22 -7.35 -7.49
CA ASN A 272 15.92 -7.94 -7.22
C ASN A 272 16.04 -8.93 -6.06
N LEU A 273 15.10 -8.86 -5.12
CA LEU A 273 15.15 -9.60 -3.85
C LEU A 273 14.09 -10.71 -3.81
N ALA A 274 14.48 -11.86 -3.31
CA ALA A 274 13.62 -12.97 -2.87
C ALA A 274 12.69 -13.63 -3.90
N ILE A 275 12.43 -13.01 -5.06
CA ILE A 275 11.46 -13.49 -6.06
C ILE A 275 12.15 -13.71 -7.40
N PHE A 276 11.96 -14.89 -7.99
CA PHE A 276 12.53 -15.30 -9.27
C PHE A 276 11.43 -15.73 -10.22
N SER A 277 11.39 -15.16 -11.42
CA SER A 277 10.40 -15.49 -12.46
C SER A 277 11.08 -16.20 -13.63
N PHE A 278 10.57 -17.35 -14.01
CA PHE A 278 11.04 -18.20 -15.08
C PHE A 278 9.91 -18.99 -15.73
#